data_92b635c685caddc41d3220abbacc2965
#
_entry.id   92b635c685caddc41d3220abbacc2965
#
_cell.length_a   1.000
_cell.length_b   1.000
_cell.length_c   1.000
_cell.angle_alpha   90.00
_cell.angle_beta   90.00
_cell.angle_gamma   90.00
#
_symmetry.space_group_name_H-M   'P 1'
#
loop_
_entity.id
_entity.type
_entity.pdbx_description
1 polymer ?
#
loop_
_entity_poly.entity_id
_entity_poly.type
_entity_poly.pdbx_seq_one_letter_code
_entity_poly.pdbx_strand_id
1 'polypeptide(L)'
;MAKHIDRREFLKLAGLGGAVFASGLPGVALATGEDDFYFVQLSDTHWGFEGPPNPDAKGTLRKAVAAVNSLEVAPDFIMFTGDLTHTTDNPVERRKRLSEFKDIVNDLKVKTVRFMPGEHDASLDNGKAFQEAFGATHYAFDHKSVHFIVLDNVSDPRASIGDEQLAWLAGDLKQLKSDAPIVVFTHRPLFDLYPQWDWATRDGAKALDLLMPYKNVTVFYGHIHQEHHHTTGHIAHHAAKGLMFPLPQPGKAPNRTPLPWNPAEPYKGLGLRRIDADLKTAEIKITELPVVKA
;
A
#
# COMPACT_ATOMS: atom_id res chain seq x y z
N MET A 1 13.72 -23.23 -34.05
CA MET A 1 14.79 -23.15 -33.03
C MET A 1 14.51 -21.92 -32.19
N ALA A 2 13.91 -22.08 -31.02
CA ALA A 2 13.67 -20.98 -30.09
C ALA A 2 14.98 -20.67 -29.35
N LYS A 3 15.51 -19.46 -29.52
CA LYS A 3 16.67 -18.99 -28.73
C LYS A 3 16.26 -18.90 -27.25
N HIS A 4 16.88 -19.72 -26.44
CA HIS A 4 16.86 -19.51 -24.97
C HIS A 4 17.54 -18.17 -24.68
N ILE A 5 16.77 -17.21 -24.21
CA ILE A 5 17.33 -15.95 -23.69
C ILE A 5 17.83 -16.30 -22.28
N ASP A 6 19.13 -16.15 -22.08
CA ASP A 6 19.78 -16.33 -20.78
C ASP A 6 19.32 -15.22 -19.82
N ARG A 7 19.18 -15.57 -18.53
CA ARG A 7 18.76 -14.69 -17.41
C ARG A 7 19.58 -13.39 -17.37
N ARG A 8 20.85 -13.42 -17.80
CA ARG A 8 21.72 -12.24 -17.91
C ARG A 8 21.39 -11.31 -19.08
N GLU A 9 20.89 -11.83 -20.19
CA GLU A 9 20.46 -11.01 -21.33
C GLU A 9 19.10 -10.36 -21.07
N PHE A 10 18.21 -11.02 -20.34
CA PHE A 10 16.93 -10.45 -19.90
C PHE A 10 17.16 -9.27 -18.95
N LEU A 11 18.10 -9.38 -18.02
CA LEU A 11 18.44 -8.31 -17.06
C LEU A 11 19.19 -7.13 -17.72
N LYS A 12 19.92 -7.35 -18.81
CA LYS A 12 20.56 -6.26 -19.57
C LYS A 12 19.58 -5.41 -20.37
N LEU A 13 18.42 -5.95 -20.74
CA LEU A 13 17.33 -5.22 -21.39
C LEU A 13 16.50 -4.39 -20.38
N ALA A 14 16.53 -4.73 -19.10
CA ALA A 14 15.87 -4.01 -18.01
C ALA A 14 16.73 -2.91 -17.37
N GLY A 15 17.93 -2.65 -17.87
CA GLY A 15 18.95 -1.77 -17.29
C GLY A 15 18.74 -0.27 -17.46
N LEU A 16 17.54 0.22 -17.27
CA LEU A 16 17.19 1.61 -17.00
C LEU A 16 16.05 1.58 -15.98
N GLY A 17 16.39 1.73 -14.72
CA GLY A 17 15.56 1.95 -13.54
C GLY A 17 14.04 1.78 -13.71
N GLY A 18 13.55 0.56 -13.88
CA GLY A 18 12.13 0.32 -14.07
C GLY A 18 11.69 -0.94 -13.36
N ALA A 19 10.66 -0.85 -12.54
CA ALA A 19 9.95 -1.99 -12.00
C ALA A 19 9.44 -2.87 -13.16
N VAL A 20 9.77 -4.15 -13.15
CA VAL A 20 9.29 -5.11 -14.18
C VAL A 20 7.87 -5.51 -13.80
N PHE A 21 6.91 -5.10 -14.61
CA PHE A 21 5.51 -5.47 -14.45
C PHE A 21 5.25 -6.82 -15.11
N ALA A 22 4.93 -7.85 -14.34
CA ALA A 22 4.41 -9.10 -14.84
C ALA A 22 2.97 -9.29 -14.34
N SER A 23 1.98 -8.89 -15.15
CA SER A 23 0.59 -9.27 -14.95
C SER A 23 0.35 -10.68 -15.51
N GLY A 24 -0.03 -11.61 -14.66
CA GLY A 24 -0.74 -12.83 -15.03
C GLY A 24 0.08 -13.97 -15.63
N LEU A 25 0.93 -14.62 -14.84
CA LEU A 25 1.35 -16.01 -15.09
C LEU A 25 1.23 -16.81 -13.78
N PRO A 26 0.51 -17.93 -13.76
CA PRO A 26 0.50 -18.83 -12.61
C PRO A 26 1.81 -19.59 -12.53
N GLY A 27 2.43 -19.64 -11.35
CA GLY A 27 3.43 -20.63 -11.00
C GLY A 27 4.89 -20.29 -11.27
N VAL A 28 5.39 -19.11 -10.90
CA VAL A 28 6.84 -18.92 -10.72
C VAL A 28 7.14 -18.78 -9.23
N ALA A 29 7.45 -19.89 -8.59
CA ALA A 29 8.20 -19.88 -7.34
C ALA A 29 9.56 -19.26 -7.63
N LEU A 30 9.80 -18.02 -7.20
CA LEU A 30 11.14 -17.46 -7.20
C LEU A 30 11.95 -18.20 -6.14
N ALA A 31 13.12 -18.72 -6.52
CA ALA A 31 14.09 -19.21 -5.55
C ALA A 31 14.52 -18.00 -4.68
N THR A 32 14.06 -17.98 -3.46
CA THR A 32 14.50 -17.01 -2.47
C THR A 32 15.93 -17.35 -2.06
N GLY A 33 16.88 -16.45 -2.29
CA GLY A 33 18.16 -16.51 -1.60
C GLY A 33 17.93 -16.35 -0.08
N GLU A 34 18.86 -16.76 0.76
CA GLU A 34 18.72 -16.65 2.23
C GLU A 34 18.42 -15.22 2.70
N ASP A 35 18.68 -14.23 1.87
CA ASP A 35 18.51 -12.80 2.18
C ASP A 35 17.21 -12.19 1.60
N ASP A 36 16.58 -12.81 0.58
CA ASP A 36 15.38 -12.29 -0.06
C ASP A 36 14.16 -12.46 0.85
N PHE A 37 13.20 -11.55 0.73
CA PHE A 37 11.93 -11.63 1.45
C PHE A 37 10.80 -11.08 0.60
N TYR A 38 9.57 -11.33 1.00
CA TYR A 38 8.44 -10.64 0.43
C TYR A 38 7.39 -10.29 1.49
N PHE A 39 6.67 -9.23 1.23
CA PHE A 39 5.51 -8.83 2.02
C PHE A 39 4.28 -8.65 1.15
N VAL A 40 3.12 -8.60 1.79
CA VAL A 40 1.84 -8.36 1.11
C VAL A 40 1.31 -7.00 1.54
N GLN A 41 0.91 -6.17 0.56
CA GLN A 41 0.18 -4.93 0.77
C GLN A 41 -1.30 -5.14 0.50
N LEU A 42 -2.13 -4.75 1.48
CA LEU A 42 -3.57 -4.59 1.35
C LEU A 42 -3.94 -3.13 1.63
N SER A 43 -4.95 -2.60 0.94
CA SER A 43 -5.33 -1.20 1.08
C SER A 43 -6.83 -1.01 0.92
N ASP A 44 -7.36 0.06 1.53
CA ASP A 44 -8.70 0.57 1.24
C ASP A 44 -9.78 -0.51 1.42
N THR A 45 -9.77 -1.15 2.60
CA THR A 45 -10.71 -2.21 2.95
C THR A 45 -12.08 -1.67 3.32
N HIS A 46 -12.17 -0.43 3.77
CA HIS A 46 -13.39 0.30 4.14
C HIS A 46 -14.41 -0.57 4.88
N TRP A 47 -14.00 -1.32 5.90
CA TRP A 47 -14.91 -2.13 6.70
C TRP A 47 -16.03 -1.26 7.26
N GLY A 48 -17.26 -1.74 7.10
CA GLY A 48 -18.46 -0.97 7.45
C GLY A 48 -19.05 -0.14 6.30
N PHE A 49 -18.46 -0.21 5.08
CA PHE A 49 -19.11 0.30 3.87
C PHE A 49 -20.36 -0.53 3.55
N GLU A 50 -21.41 0.15 3.11
CA GLU A 50 -22.61 -0.46 2.55
C GLU A 50 -23.06 0.38 1.35
N GLY A 51 -23.18 -0.25 0.19
CA GLY A 51 -23.59 0.48 -0.99
C GLY A 51 -23.47 -0.31 -2.31
N PRO A 52 -24.14 0.21 -3.38
CA PRO A 52 -24.19 -0.46 -4.68
C PRO A 52 -22.84 -0.76 -5.34
N PRO A 53 -21.76 0.03 -5.12
CA PRO A 53 -20.43 -0.25 -5.68
C PRO A 53 -19.82 -1.57 -5.23
N ASN A 54 -20.23 -2.09 -4.07
CA ASN A 54 -19.86 -3.43 -3.62
C ASN A 54 -20.97 -4.05 -2.74
N PRO A 55 -21.88 -4.80 -3.34
CA PRO A 55 -22.93 -5.51 -2.59
C PRO A 55 -22.41 -6.59 -1.64
N ASP A 56 -21.16 -7.08 -1.85
CA ASP A 56 -20.48 -8.05 -0.99
C ASP A 56 -19.43 -7.37 -0.07
N ALA A 57 -19.67 -6.14 0.33
CA ALA A 57 -18.74 -5.36 1.15
C ALA A 57 -18.26 -6.12 2.41
N LYS A 58 -19.17 -6.81 3.09
CA LYS A 58 -18.86 -7.63 4.29
C LYS A 58 -18.04 -8.90 3.99
N GLY A 59 -18.11 -9.42 2.75
CA GLY A 59 -17.37 -10.61 2.33
C GLY A 59 -15.98 -10.32 1.80
N THR A 60 -15.74 -9.15 1.25
CA THR A 60 -14.51 -8.85 0.49
C THR A 60 -13.25 -8.94 1.36
N LEU A 61 -13.23 -8.32 2.54
CA LEU A 61 -12.07 -8.41 3.45
C LEU A 61 -11.76 -9.85 3.87
N ARG A 62 -12.81 -10.64 4.19
CA ARG A 62 -12.63 -12.06 4.55
C ARG A 62 -12.06 -12.87 3.40
N LYS A 63 -12.46 -12.59 2.16
CA LYS A 63 -11.90 -13.22 0.96
C LYS A 63 -10.43 -12.83 0.75
N ALA A 64 -10.08 -11.56 0.97
CA ALA A 64 -8.69 -11.11 0.91
C ALA A 64 -7.81 -11.81 1.96
N VAL A 65 -8.28 -11.96 3.20
CA VAL A 65 -7.61 -12.75 4.26
C VAL A 65 -7.42 -14.19 3.83
N ALA A 66 -8.46 -14.82 3.27
CA ALA A 66 -8.38 -16.20 2.77
C ALA A 66 -7.39 -16.32 1.59
N ALA A 67 -7.36 -15.33 0.68
CA ALA A 67 -6.41 -15.30 -0.43
C ALA A 67 -4.96 -15.23 0.07
N VAL A 68 -4.66 -14.36 1.03
CA VAL A 68 -3.33 -14.28 1.68
C VAL A 68 -2.98 -15.60 2.35
N ASN A 69 -3.90 -16.19 3.10
CA ASN A 69 -3.71 -17.47 3.80
C ASN A 69 -3.51 -18.66 2.86
N SER A 70 -3.86 -18.53 1.58
CA SER A 70 -3.71 -19.56 0.54
C SER A 70 -2.42 -19.44 -0.28
N LEU A 71 -1.57 -18.46 0.02
CA LEU A 71 -0.26 -18.33 -0.63
C LEU A 71 0.62 -19.54 -0.29
N GLU A 72 1.32 -20.08 -1.27
CA GLU A 72 2.18 -21.27 -1.12
C GLU A 72 3.29 -21.07 -0.09
N VAL A 73 3.88 -19.88 -0.10
CA VAL A 73 4.87 -19.44 0.87
C VAL A 73 4.24 -18.32 1.67
N ALA A 74 4.38 -18.32 2.98
CA ALA A 74 3.88 -17.24 3.81
C ALA A 74 4.72 -15.96 3.62
N PRO A 75 4.10 -14.76 3.53
CA PRO A 75 4.85 -13.51 3.54
C PRO A 75 5.54 -13.29 4.89
N ASP A 76 6.65 -12.58 4.87
CA ASP A 76 7.39 -12.20 6.07
C ASP A 76 6.53 -11.30 6.98
N PHE A 77 5.79 -10.38 6.36
CA PHE A 77 4.80 -9.56 7.04
C PHE A 77 3.69 -9.08 6.08
N ILE A 78 2.66 -8.51 6.66
CA ILE A 78 1.55 -7.90 5.92
C ILE A 78 1.47 -6.43 6.32
N MET A 79 1.28 -5.54 5.31
CA MET A 79 1.08 -4.10 5.51
C MET A 79 -0.29 -3.67 4.99
N PHE A 80 -1.11 -3.10 5.87
CA PHE A 80 -2.34 -2.41 5.50
C PHE A 80 -2.06 -0.90 5.36
N THR A 81 -2.27 -0.37 4.17
CA THR A 81 -1.92 1.01 3.82
C THR A 81 -3.11 1.98 3.92
N GLY A 82 -3.90 1.84 4.97
CA GLY A 82 -4.93 2.81 5.35
C GLY A 82 -6.33 2.51 4.80
N ASP A 83 -7.28 3.33 5.22
CA ASP A 83 -8.72 3.19 4.99
C ASP A 83 -9.20 1.77 5.35
N LEU A 84 -8.82 1.37 6.58
CA LEU A 84 -9.19 0.08 7.16
C LEU A 84 -10.70 -0.01 7.34
N THR A 85 -11.30 1.10 7.78
CA THR A 85 -12.73 1.21 8.02
C THR A 85 -13.35 2.36 7.21
N HIS A 86 -14.64 2.27 6.94
CA HIS A 86 -15.35 3.35 6.28
C HIS A 86 -15.77 4.44 7.28
N THR A 87 -15.70 5.70 6.88
CA THR A 87 -15.99 6.87 7.72
C THR A 87 -17.35 6.77 8.41
N THR A 88 -17.40 7.18 9.66
CA THR A 88 -18.64 7.43 10.42
C THR A 88 -18.39 8.55 11.42
N ASP A 89 -19.36 9.48 11.53
CA ASP A 89 -19.33 10.57 12.53
C ASP A 89 -19.57 10.05 13.95
N ASN A 90 -20.16 8.86 14.09
CA ASN A 90 -20.42 8.26 15.38
C ASN A 90 -19.13 7.66 15.98
N PRO A 91 -18.57 8.21 17.08
CA PRO A 91 -17.31 7.76 17.65
C PRO A 91 -17.37 6.34 18.27
N VAL A 92 -18.57 5.88 18.66
CA VAL A 92 -18.75 4.51 19.17
C VAL A 92 -18.73 3.53 18.02
N GLU A 93 -19.45 3.83 16.93
CA GLU A 93 -19.46 2.99 15.71
C GLU A 93 -18.06 2.94 15.07
N ARG A 94 -17.31 4.04 15.07
CA ARG A 94 -15.94 4.08 14.57
C ARG A 94 -15.05 3.07 15.30
N ARG A 95 -15.06 3.06 16.63
CA ARG A 95 -14.29 2.10 17.44
C ARG A 95 -14.75 0.66 17.23
N LYS A 96 -16.05 0.46 17.11
CA LYS A 96 -16.63 -0.84 16.80
C LYS A 96 -16.13 -1.36 15.46
N ARG A 97 -16.13 -0.55 14.39
CA ARG A 97 -15.61 -0.94 13.07
C ARG A 97 -14.13 -1.31 13.12
N LEU A 98 -13.29 -0.54 13.83
CA LEU A 98 -11.87 -0.86 14.02
C LEU A 98 -11.68 -2.19 14.77
N SER A 99 -12.51 -2.47 15.78
CA SER A 99 -12.49 -3.75 16.50
C SER A 99 -12.89 -4.92 15.60
N GLU A 100 -14.01 -4.79 14.88
CA GLU A 100 -14.50 -5.82 13.95
C GLU A 100 -13.50 -6.09 12.81
N PHE A 101 -12.87 -5.04 12.27
CA PHE A 101 -11.79 -5.19 11.29
C PHE A 101 -10.63 -6.00 11.87
N LYS A 102 -10.19 -5.66 13.09
CA LYS A 102 -9.11 -6.36 13.78
C LYS A 102 -9.44 -7.84 14.02
N ASP A 103 -10.68 -8.15 14.39
CA ASP A 103 -11.14 -9.52 14.60
C ASP A 103 -11.03 -10.34 13.30
N ILE A 104 -11.40 -9.75 12.15
CA ILE A 104 -11.28 -10.44 10.85
C ILE A 104 -9.80 -10.64 10.46
N VAL A 105 -8.97 -9.63 10.69
CA VAL A 105 -7.55 -9.68 10.36
C VAL A 105 -6.78 -10.66 11.25
N ASN A 106 -7.25 -10.93 12.46
CA ASN A 106 -6.70 -11.96 13.34
C ASN A 106 -6.78 -13.39 12.76
N ASP A 107 -7.63 -13.63 11.75
CA ASP A 107 -7.68 -14.89 11.00
C ASP A 107 -6.48 -15.09 10.05
N LEU A 108 -5.62 -14.07 9.85
CA LEU A 108 -4.38 -14.21 9.12
C LEU A 108 -3.43 -15.18 9.82
N LYS A 109 -2.87 -16.12 9.05
CA LYS A 109 -1.86 -17.06 9.56
C LYS A 109 -0.53 -16.37 9.87
N VAL A 110 -0.16 -15.38 9.07
CA VAL A 110 1.00 -14.51 9.31
C VAL A 110 0.69 -13.59 10.48
N LYS A 111 1.54 -13.58 11.48
CA LYS A 111 1.30 -12.83 12.72
C LYS A 111 1.96 -11.45 12.74
N THR A 112 2.92 -11.21 11.88
CA THR A 112 3.49 -9.87 11.70
C THR A 112 2.61 -9.10 10.75
N VAL A 113 1.66 -8.34 11.30
CA VAL A 113 0.75 -7.46 10.57
C VAL A 113 0.96 -6.04 11.03
N ARG A 114 1.11 -5.12 10.10
CA ARG A 114 1.37 -3.70 10.34
C ARG A 114 0.26 -2.87 9.73
N PHE A 115 -0.06 -1.78 10.38
CA PHE A 115 -1.18 -0.92 10.02
C PHE A 115 -0.74 0.53 9.96
N MET A 116 -1.35 1.27 9.07
CA MET A 116 -1.35 2.72 9.09
C MET A 116 -2.77 3.23 8.85
N PRO A 117 -3.10 4.46 9.30
CA PRO A 117 -4.42 5.03 9.06
C PRO A 117 -4.58 5.50 7.60
N GLY A 118 -5.85 5.46 7.11
CA GLY A 118 -6.33 6.31 6.04
C GLY A 118 -7.22 7.43 6.58
N GLU A 119 -7.66 8.33 5.71
CA GLU A 119 -8.50 9.46 6.15
C GLU A 119 -9.83 9.01 6.74
N HIS A 120 -10.36 7.88 6.29
CA HIS A 120 -11.60 7.32 6.83
C HIS A 120 -11.45 6.80 8.26
N ASP A 121 -10.22 6.43 8.66
CA ASP A 121 -9.91 5.95 10.01
C ASP A 121 -9.59 7.09 10.98
N ALA A 122 -8.97 8.18 10.49
CA ALA A 122 -8.21 9.08 11.36
C ALA A 122 -8.58 10.58 11.27
N SER A 123 -9.12 11.05 10.14
CA SER A 123 -9.28 12.50 9.91
C SER A 123 -10.29 13.19 10.83
N LEU A 124 -11.26 12.46 11.38
CA LEU A 124 -12.33 13.03 12.21
C LEU A 124 -11.95 13.24 13.70
N ASP A 125 -10.87 12.62 14.16
CA ASP A 125 -10.43 12.70 15.55
C ASP A 125 -8.92 12.76 15.73
N ASN A 126 -8.21 13.21 14.68
CA ASN A 126 -6.75 13.28 14.61
C ASN A 126 -6.08 11.93 14.94
N GLY A 127 -6.66 10.84 14.44
CA GLY A 127 -6.13 9.48 14.61
C GLY A 127 -6.33 8.85 15.97
N LYS A 128 -7.11 9.47 16.88
CA LYS A 128 -7.25 8.99 18.27
C LYS A 128 -7.82 7.58 18.34
N ALA A 129 -8.91 7.29 17.62
CA ALA A 129 -9.52 5.96 17.65
C ALA A 129 -8.59 4.91 17.01
N PHE A 130 -7.87 5.29 15.95
CA PHE A 130 -6.86 4.43 15.33
C PHE A 130 -5.73 4.11 16.33
N GLN A 131 -5.18 5.12 17.01
CA GLN A 131 -4.11 4.92 18.01
C GLN A 131 -4.54 4.02 19.16
N GLU A 132 -5.76 4.13 19.64
CA GLU A 132 -6.35 3.27 20.68
C GLU A 132 -6.39 1.79 20.21
N ALA A 133 -6.63 1.53 18.91
CA ALA A 133 -6.78 0.19 18.37
C ALA A 133 -5.46 -0.45 17.91
N PHE A 134 -4.57 0.33 17.29
CA PHE A 134 -3.39 -0.14 16.56
C PHE A 134 -2.06 0.46 17.02
N GLY A 135 -2.07 1.50 17.84
CA GLY A 135 -0.86 2.19 18.30
C GLY A 135 -0.48 3.38 17.42
N ALA A 136 0.79 3.66 17.28
CA ALA A 136 1.29 4.84 16.59
C ALA A 136 0.79 4.94 15.15
N THR A 137 0.46 6.16 14.69
CA THR A 137 0.03 6.43 13.32
C THR A 137 1.20 6.58 12.35
N HIS A 138 2.40 6.91 12.87
CA HIS A 138 3.65 6.92 12.12
C HIS A 138 4.75 6.24 12.93
N TYR A 139 5.63 5.52 12.26
CA TYR A 139 6.72 4.75 12.88
C TYR A 139 7.70 4.26 11.83
N ALA A 140 8.88 3.78 12.28
CA ALA A 140 9.82 3.07 11.44
C ALA A 140 10.12 1.68 12.01
N PHE A 141 10.59 0.80 11.15
CA PHE A 141 11.05 -0.54 11.52
C PHE A 141 12.02 -1.07 10.47
N ASP A 142 12.91 -1.94 10.89
CA ASP A 142 13.78 -2.67 9.98
C ASP A 142 13.25 -4.09 9.76
N HIS A 143 13.37 -4.57 8.53
CA HIS A 143 13.21 -5.98 8.22
C HIS A 143 14.35 -6.40 7.30
N LYS A 144 15.17 -7.33 7.77
CA LYS A 144 16.46 -7.66 7.14
C LYS A 144 17.28 -6.37 6.95
N SER A 145 17.77 -6.08 5.77
CA SER A 145 18.56 -4.87 5.50
C SER A 145 17.76 -3.69 4.94
N VAL A 146 16.43 -3.78 4.90
CA VAL A 146 15.56 -2.71 4.41
C VAL A 146 14.99 -1.92 5.57
N HIS A 147 15.09 -0.60 5.48
CA HIS A 147 14.47 0.33 6.42
C HIS A 147 13.08 0.74 5.93
N PHE A 148 12.07 0.52 6.75
CA PHE A 148 10.68 0.81 6.46
C PHE A 148 10.20 2.00 7.28
N ILE A 149 9.57 2.95 6.63
CA ILE A 149 9.03 4.17 7.23
C ILE A 149 7.53 4.23 6.93
N VAL A 150 6.72 4.43 7.94
CA VAL A 150 5.28 4.66 7.83
C VAL A 150 5.02 6.12 8.20
N LEU A 151 4.45 6.88 7.25
CA LEU A 151 4.11 8.29 7.44
C LEU A 151 2.60 8.48 7.51
N ASP A 152 2.14 9.12 8.55
CA ASP A 152 0.75 9.57 8.69
C ASP A 152 0.56 10.88 7.93
N ASN A 153 -0.19 10.83 6.85
CA ASN A 153 -0.53 12.01 6.05
C ASN A 153 -2.04 12.25 5.95
N VAL A 154 -2.80 11.74 6.95
CA VAL A 154 -4.27 11.75 6.93
C VAL A 154 -4.92 12.14 8.27
N SER A 155 -4.25 11.97 9.40
CA SER A 155 -4.81 12.33 10.72
C SER A 155 -5.04 13.84 10.84
N ASP A 156 -4.17 14.68 10.25
CA ASP A 156 -4.49 16.09 10.01
C ASP A 156 -5.55 16.16 8.88
N PRO A 157 -6.76 16.69 9.15
CA PRO A 157 -7.84 16.76 8.15
C PRO A 157 -7.48 17.61 6.91
N ARG A 158 -6.36 18.35 6.95
CA ARG A 158 -5.82 19.06 5.79
C ARG A 158 -4.95 18.16 4.89
N ALA A 159 -4.86 16.87 5.20
CA ALA A 159 -3.99 15.92 4.50
C ALA A 159 -2.51 16.34 4.50
N SER A 160 -1.97 16.63 5.68
CA SER A 160 -0.58 17.05 5.90
C SER A 160 0.15 16.04 6.79
N ILE A 161 1.44 15.88 6.57
CA ILE A 161 2.37 15.17 7.45
C ILE A 161 2.64 16.02 8.70
N GLY A 162 2.83 17.32 8.51
CA GLY A 162 3.12 18.29 9.56
C GLY A 162 4.59 18.39 9.95
N ASP A 163 4.97 19.55 10.48
CA ASP A 163 6.39 19.87 10.72
C ASP A 163 7.02 18.98 11.81
N GLU A 164 6.26 18.52 12.81
CA GLU A 164 6.74 17.61 13.85
C GLU A 164 7.15 16.25 13.27
N GLN A 165 6.28 15.65 12.47
CA GLN A 165 6.58 14.36 11.84
C GLN A 165 7.65 14.48 10.75
N LEU A 166 7.73 15.61 10.02
CA LEU A 166 8.82 15.89 9.10
C LEU A 166 10.17 16.01 9.82
N ALA A 167 10.20 16.63 11.00
CA ALA A 167 11.41 16.70 11.82
C ALA A 167 11.82 15.31 12.35
N TRP A 168 10.84 14.49 12.75
CA TRP A 168 11.07 13.08 13.11
C TRP A 168 11.65 12.30 11.94
N LEU A 169 11.06 12.41 10.74
CA LEU A 169 11.55 11.76 9.52
C LEU A 169 13.00 12.17 9.22
N ALA A 170 13.32 13.47 9.30
CA ALA A 170 14.67 13.96 9.09
C ALA A 170 15.66 13.40 10.12
N GLY A 171 15.24 13.20 11.37
CA GLY A 171 16.03 12.60 12.43
C GLY A 171 16.31 11.13 12.21
N ASP A 172 15.31 10.39 11.77
CA ASP A 172 15.36 8.97 11.45
C ASP A 172 16.30 8.70 10.27
N LEU A 173 16.08 9.40 9.16
CA LEU A 173 16.87 9.29 7.94
C LEU A 173 18.37 9.59 8.15
N LYS A 174 18.73 10.51 9.04
CA LYS A 174 20.14 10.84 9.36
C LYS A 174 20.95 9.65 9.90
N GLN A 175 20.28 8.62 10.38
CA GLN A 175 20.92 7.41 10.90
C GLN A 175 21.31 6.43 9.78
N LEU A 176 20.79 6.65 8.58
CA LEU A 176 20.94 5.75 7.44
C LEU A 176 22.08 6.21 6.51
N LYS A 177 22.67 5.24 5.83
CA LYS A 177 23.58 5.51 4.71
C LYS A 177 22.77 5.98 3.51
N SER A 178 23.35 6.80 2.63
CA SER A 178 22.70 7.32 1.42
C SER A 178 22.33 6.24 0.39
N ASP A 179 22.89 5.03 0.50
CA ASP A 179 22.62 3.88 -0.34
C ASP A 179 21.77 2.80 0.36
N ALA A 180 21.32 3.06 1.59
CA ALA A 180 20.42 2.15 2.29
C ALA A 180 19.11 1.96 1.50
N PRO A 181 18.60 0.71 1.40
CA PRO A 181 17.26 0.47 0.85
C PRO A 181 16.19 1.00 1.81
N ILE A 182 15.34 1.90 1.31
CA ILE A 182 14.26 2.53 2.09
C ILE A 182 12.93 2.29 1.41
N VAL A 183 11.97 1.79 2.16
CA VAL A 183 10.57 1.67 1.75
C VAL A 183 9.71 2.59 2.60
N VAL A 184 8.96 3.46 1.97
CA VAL A 184 8.05 4.40 2.65
C VAL A 184 6.61 4.01 2.35
N PHE A 185 5.78 3.96 3.38
CA PHE A 185 4.35 3.79 3.26
C PHE A 185 3.64 5.10 3.60
N THR A 186 2.73 5.50 2.74
CA THR A 186 1.79 6.61 2.97
C THR A 186 0.39 6.16 2.58
N HIS A 187 -0.66 6.82 3.06
CA HIS A 187 -1.98 6.51 2.54
C HIS A 187 -2.25 7.30 1.26
N ARG A 188 -2.08 8.62 1.28
CA ARG A 188 -2.21 9.49 0.10
C ARG A 188 -0.89 9.62 -0.66
N PRO A 189 -0.90 9.88 -1.99
CA PRO A 189 0.33 10.16 -2.73
C PRO A 189 1.07 11.37 -2.16
N LEU A 190 2.41 11.35 -2.16
CA LEU A 190 3.26 12.47 -1.72
C LEU A 190 3.36 13.58 -2.78
N PHE A 191 2.79 13.38 -3.96
CA PHE A 191 2.81 14.32 -5.08
C PHE A 191 1.39 14.65 -5.53
N ASP A 192 1.23 15.73 -6.28
CA ASP A 192 -0.05 16.13 -6.87
C ASP A 192 -0.41 15.21 -8.04
N LEU A 193 -1.11 14.11 -7.75
CA LEU A 193 -1.56 13.18 -8.78
C LEU A 193 -2.72 13.79 -9.58
N TYR A 194 -3.73 14.31 -8.89
CA TYR A 194 -4.88 14.95 -9.50
C TYR A 194 -5.52 15.96 -8.53
N PRO A 195 -5.07 17.22 -8.52
CA PRO A 195 -5.51 18.23 -7.55
C PRO A 195 -7.02 18.44 -7.47
N GLN A 196 -7.73 18.29 -8.62
CA GLN A 196 -9.18 18.43 -8.69
C GLN A 196 -9.93 17.39 -7.84
N TRP A 197 -9.30 16.27 -7.51
CA TRP A 197 -9.86 15.21 -6.67
C TRP A 197 -9.20 15.14 -5.29
N ASP A 198 -8.37 16.09 -4.95
CA ASP A 198 -7.62 16.13 -3.69
C ASP A 198 -6.72 14.88 -3.50
N TRP A 199 -6.19 14.34 -4.62
CA TRP A 199 -5.25 13.23 -4.60
C TRP A 199 -3.82 13.74 -4.49
N ALA A 200 -3.47 14.14 -3.28
CA ALA A 200 -2.18 14.69 -2.93
C ALA A 200 -1.96 14.68 -1.40
N THR A 201 -0.73 14.91 -0.98
CA THR A 201 -0.36 15.29 0.39
C THR A 201 0.11 16.75 0.35
N ARG A 202 -0.50 17.61 1.16
CA ARG A 202 -0.28 19.07 1.10
C ARG A 202 1.20 19.49 1.23
N ASP A 203 1.93 18.82 2.10
CA ASP A 203 3.35 19.04 2.35
C ASP A 203 4.23 17.87 1.93
N GLY A 204 3.70 17.01 1.04
CA GLY A 204 4.39 15.83 0.54
C GLY A 204 5.73 16.15 -0.13
N ALA A 205 5.83 17.30 -0.80
CA ALA A 205 7.08 17.77 -1.38
C ALA A 205 8.21 17.90 -0.34
N LYS A 206 7.89 18.35 0.90
CA LYS A 206 8.89 18.43 1.98
C LYS A 206 9.42 17.05 2.37
N ALA A 207 8.54 16.04 2.41
CA ALA A 207 8.97 14.65 2.68
C ALA A 207 9.83 14.10 1.54
N LEU A 208 9.46 14.38 0.28
CA LEU A 208 10.25 14.00 -0.89
C LEU A 208 11.63 14.66 -0.89
N ASP A 209 11.73 15.94 -0.51
CA ASP A 209 13.02 16.65 -0.38
C ASP A 209 13.93 15.99 0.67
N LEU A 210 13.37 15.49 1.77
CA LEU A 210 14.11 14.75 2.79
C LEU A 210 14.58 13.37 2.30
N LEU A 211 13.81 12.73 1.45
CA LEU A 211 14.11 11.40 0.88
C LEU A 211 15.06 11.47 -0.32
N MET A 212 15.08 12.58 -1.05
CA MET A 212 15.85 12.76 -2.30
C MET A 212 17.37 12.48 -2.18
N PRO A 213 18.06 12.73 -1.04
CA PRO A 213 19.48 12.37 -0.87
C PRO A 213 19.76 10.86 -0.85
N TYR A 214 18.74 10.01 -0.67
CA TYR A 214 18.88 8.55 -0.54
C TYR A 214 18.60 7.88 -1.89
N LYS A 215 19.52 6.99 -2.33
CA LYS A 215 19.52 6.46 -3.70
C LYS A 215 18.45 5.40 -3.97
N ASN A 216 18.09 4.62 -2.93
CA ASN A 216 17.24 3.43 -3.05
C ASN A 216 15.94 3.63 -2.25
N VAL A 217 15.05 4.50 -2.74
CA VAL A 217 13.78 4.82 -2.08
C VAL A 217 12.61 4.38 -2.95
N THR A 218 11.67 3.65 -2.35
CA THR A 218 10.39 3.29 -2.96
C THR A 218 9.24 3.67 -2.03
N VAL A 219 8.20 4.28 -2.58
CA VAL A 219 7.00 4.70 -1.86
C VAL A 219 5.81 3.84 -2.28
N PHE A 220 5.11 3.23 -1.32
CA PHE A 220 3.85 2.53 -1.53
C PHE A 220 2.71 3.33 -0.89
N TYR A 221 1.57 3.42 -1.60
CA TYR A 221 0.41 4.14 -1.11
C TYR A 221 -0.91 3.47 -1.54
N GLY A 222 -2.03 3.93 -0.97
CA GLY A 222 -3.38 3.49 -1.25
C GLY A 222 -4.26 4.60 -1.82
N HIS A 223 -5.40 4.88 -1.18
CA HIS A 223 -6.28 6.04 -1.37
C HIS A 223 -6.99 6.14 -2.73
N ILE A 224 -6.29 5.88 -3.82
CA ILE A 224 -6.82 6.08 -5.17
C ILE A 224 -7.53 4.83 -5.73
N HIS A 225 -7.52 3.72 -5.00
CA HIS A 225 -8.17 2.45 -5.31
C HIS A 225 -7.84 1.89 -6.69
N GLN A 226 -6.64 2.16 -7.20
CA GLN A 226 -6.19 1.66 -8.49
C GLN A 226 -4.68 1.47 -8.51
N GLU A 227 -4.23 0.56 -9.34
CA GLU A 227 -2.82 0.42 -9.64
C GLU A 227 -2.34 1.66 -10.40
N HIS A 228 -1.34 2.32 -9.84
CA HIS A 228 -0.73 3.50 -10.45
C HIS A 228 0.76 3.55 -10.10
N HIS A 229 1.56 3.97 -11.07
CA HIS A 229 3.00 4.08 -10.94
C HIS A 229 3.44 5.48 -11.36
N HIS A 230 4.31 6.08 -10.55
CA HIS A 230 4.86 7.41 -10.77
C HIS A 230 6.32 7.45 -10.32
N THR A 231 7.07 8.45 -10.79
CA THR A 231 8.45 8.67 -10.37
C THR A 231 8.68 10.15 -10.12
N THR A 232 9.24 10.48 -8.95
CA THR A 232 9.69 11.83 -8.61
C THR A 232 11.23 11.80 -8.47
N GLY A 233 11.95 12.37 -9.44
CA GLY A 233 13.40 12.16 -9.53
C GLY A 233 13.72 10.67 -9.75
N HIS A 234 14.38 10.03 -8.79
CA HIS A 234 14.66 8.60 -8.80
C HIS A 234 13.74 7.80 -7.84
N ILE A 235 12.89 8.47 -7.07
CA ILE A 235 11.97 7.84 -6.12
C ILE A 235 10.79 7.26 -6.88
N ALA A 236 10.59 5.94 -6.79
CA ALA A 236 9.45 5.26 -7.39
C ALA A 236 8.24 5.27 -6.43
N HIS A 237 7.05 5.48 -6.96
CA HIS A 237 5.79 5.51 -6.22
C HIS A 237 4.81 4.50 -6.81
N HIS A 238 4.17 3.69 -5.96
CA HIS A 238 3.29 2.61 -6.38
C HIS A 238 2.00 2.59 -5.55
N ALA A 239 0.87 2.93 -6.18
CA ALA A 239 -0.45 2.80 -5.54
C ALA A 239 -0.98 1.38 -5.66
N ALA A 240 -1.64 0.91 -4.60
CA ALA A 240 -2.36 -0.35 -4.58
C ALA A 240 -3.81 -0.18 -5.06
N LYS A 241 -4.38 -1.27 -5.60
CA LYS A 241 -5.83 -1.41 -5.74
C LYS A 241 -6.48 -1.44 -4.36
N GLY A 242 -7.67 -0.87 -4.25
CA GLY A 242 -8.49 -1.01 -3.05
C GLY A 242 -9.14 -2.38 -2.97
N LEU A 243 -9.61 -2.73 -1.77
CA LEU A 243 -10.35 -3.97 -1.51
C LEU A 243 -11.88 -3.76 -1.45
N MET A 244 -12.36 -2.51 -1.53
CA MET A 244 -13.79 -2.26 -1.40
C MET A 244 -14.48 -1.95 -2.73
N PHE A 245 -13.98 -1.00 -3.47
CA PHE A 245 -14.49 -0.60 -4.79
C PHE A 245 -13.37 0.06 -5.61
N PRO A 246 -13.39 -0.04 -6.95
CA PRO A 246 -12.49 0.73 -7.79
C PRO A 246 -12.99 2.16 -7.99
N LEU A 247 -12.05 3.10 -8.17
CA LEU A 247 -12.32 4.49 -8.55
C LEU A 247 -11.97 4.71 -10.02
N PRO A 248 -12.56 5.73 -10.68
CA PRO A 248 -12.20 6.06 -12.05
C PRO A 248 -10.77 6.60 -12.14
N GLN A 249 -10.15 6.43 -13.31
CA GLN A 249 -8.87 7.06 -13.58
C GLN A 249 -9.00 8.59 -13.61
N PRO A 250 -7.96 9.33 -13.22
CA PRO A 250 -7.93 10.79 -13.28
C PRO A 250 -8.36 11.31 -14.65
N GLY A 251 -9.28 12.25 -14.65
CA GLY A 251 -9.80 12.88 -15.88
C GLY A 251 -10.75 12.03 -16.75
N LYS A 252 -11.04 10.78 -16.36
CA LYS A 252 -11.97 9.89 -17.08
C LYS A 252 -13.43 10.01 -16.61
N ALA A 253 -13.66 10.72 -15.50
CA ALA A 253 -14.97 11.00 -14.95
C ALA A 253 -15.01 12.42 -14.37
N PRO A 254 -16.21 13.02 -14.19
CA PRO A 254 -16.34 14.36 -13.60
C PRO A 254 -15.90 14.41 -12.13
N ASN A 255 -15.98 13.29 -11.43
CA ASN A 255 -15.62 13.15 -10.01
C ASN A 255 -15.11 11.73 -9.69
N ARG A 256 -14.63 11.52 -8.46
CA ARG A 256 -14.11 10.24 -7.96
C ARG A 256 -15.20 9.32 -7.39
N THR A 257 -16.40 9.31 -7.96
CA THR A 257 -17.45 8.38 -7.53
C THR A 257 -17.03 6.94 -7.83
N PRO A 258 -17.20 6.00 -6.88
CA PRO A 258 -16.90 4.59 -7.12
C PRO A 258 -17.53 4.05 -8.40
N LEU A 259 -16.77 3.24 -9.12
CA LEU A 259 -17.26 2.61 -10.34
C LEU A 259 -18.40 1.64 -10.01
N PRO A 260 -19.39 1.50 -10.90
CA PRO A 260 -20.53 0.63 -10.67
C PRO A 260 -20.08 -0.85 -10.57
N TRP A 261 -20.72 -1.58 -9.68
CA TRP A 261 -20.49 -3.01 -9.53
C TRP A 261 -20.98 -3.79 -10.78
N ASN A 262 -20.18 -4.78 -11.18
CA ASN A 262 -20.53 -5.66 -12.28
C ASN A 262 -20.74 -7.09 -11.75
N PRO A 263 -21.97 -7.66 -11.81
CA PRO A 263 -22.24 -9.01 -11.31
C PRO A 263 -21.50 -10.13 -12.08
N ALA A 264 -21.11 -9.88 -13.34
CA ALA A 264 -20.32 -10.84 -14.10
C ALA A 264 -18.83 -10.87 -13.70
N GLU A 265 -18.34 -9.79 -13.11
CA GLU A 265 -16.95 -9.63 -12.67
C GLU A 265 -16.91 -8.92 -11.30
N PRO A 266 -17.45 -9.53 -10.23
CA PRO A 266 -17.76 -8.85 -8.96
C PRO A 266 -16.56 -8.25 -8.23
N TYR A 267 -15.34 -8.74 -8.51
CA TYR A 267 -14.09 -8.28 -7.88
C TYR A 267 -13.16 -7.59 -8.87
N LYS A 268 -13.64 -7.23 -10.05
CA LYS A 268 -12.84 -6.51 -11.06
C LYS A 268 -12.37 -5.17 -10.51
N GLY A 269 -11.08 -4.92 -10.63
CA GLY A 269 -10.45 -3.69 -10.13
C GLY A 269 -10.08 -3.74 -8.64
N LEU A 270 -10.49 -4.79 -7.91
CA LEU A 270 -10.04 -5.05 -6.54
C LEU A 270 -8.81 -5.95 -6.55
N GLY A 271 -7.95 -5.80 -5.53
CA GLY A 271 -6.76 -6.62 -5.45
C GLY A 271 -5.93 -6.34 -4.21
N LEU A 272 -4.95 -7.20 -4.03
CA LEU A 272 -3.85 -7.05 -3.09
C LEU A 272 -2.56 -7.28 -3.86
N ARG A 273 -1.41 -6.94 -3.29
CA ARG A 273 -0.15 -7.13 -4.01
C ARG A 273 0.91 -7.81 -3.17
N ARG A 274 1.70 -8.63 -3.82
CA ARG A 274 2.94 -9.17 -3.34
C ARG A 274 4.08 -8.25 -3.76
N ILE A 275 4.98 -7.93 -2.84
CA ILE A 275 6.16 -7.14 -3.05
C ILE A 275 7.37 -7.99 -2.65
N ASP A 276 8.15 -8.43 -3.64
CA ASP A 276 9.38 -9.17 -3.45
C ASP A 276 10.56 -8.18 -3.44
N ALA A 277 11.40 -8.24 -2.43
CA ALA A 277 12.63 -7.47 -2.30
C ALA A 277 13.84 -8.36 -2.52
N ASP A 278 14.63 -8.05 -3.55
CA ASP A 278 15.95 -8.66 -3.78
C ASP A 278 17.02 -7.76 -3.15
N LEU A 279 17.60 -8.22 -2.05
CA LEU A 279 18.57 -7.44 -1.28
C LEU A 279 19.94 -7.35 -1.96
N LYS A 280 20.22 -8.18 -2.96
CA LYS A 280 21.49 -8.15 -3.70
C LYS A 280 21.50 -7.08 -4.77
N THR A 281 20.33 -6.83 -5.37
CA THR A 281 20.19 -5.86 -6.47
C THR A 281 19.51 -4.58 -6.02
N ALA A 282 18.96 -4.54 -4.81
CA ALA A 282 18.04 -3.51 -4.29
C ALA A 282 16.79 -3.33 -5.20
N GLU A 283 16.42 -4.38 -5.95
CA GLU A 283 15.25 -4.35 -6.82
C GLU A 283 13.99 -4.76 -6.06
N ILE A 284 12.90 -4.08 -6.35
CA ILE A 284 11.56 -4.39 -5.86
C ILE A 284 10.72 -4.89 -7.03
N LYS A 285 10.17 -6.11 -6.88
CA LYS A 285 9.22 -6.68 -7.83
C LYS A 285 7.82 -6.64 -7.25
N ILE A 286 6.88 -6.08 -8.00
CA ILE A 286 5.48 -5.99 -7.62
C ILE A 286 4.67 -7.01 -8.44
N THR A 287 3.81 -7.78 -7.77
CA THR A 287 2.87 -8.70 -8.40
C THR A 287 1.47 -8.45 -7.85
N GLU A 288 0.55 -8.04 -8.73
CA GLU A 288 -0.86 -7.88 -8.35
C GLU A 288 -1.53 -9.25 -8.19
N LEU A 289 -2.26 -9.42 -7.11
CA LEU A 289 -2.99 -10.65 -6.78
C LEU A 289 -4.50 -10.35 -6.73
N PRO A 290 -5.34 -11.21 -7.31
CA PRO A 290 -6.79 -11.04 -7.22
C PRO A 290 -7.29 -11.36 -5.81
N VAL A 291 -8.41 -10.74 -5.41
CA VAL A 291 -9.10 -11.05 -4.14
C VAL A 291 -9.62 -12.50 -4.12
N VAL A 292 -10.05 -13.00 -5.27
CA VAL A 292 -10.51 -14.38 -5.46
C VAL A 292 -9.74 -14.98 -6.63
N LYS A 293 -9.14 -16.16 -6.42
CA LYS A 293 -8.52 -16.90 -7.53
C LYS A 293 -9.63 -17.28 -8.53
N ALA A 294 -9.35 -17.04 -9.81
CA ALA A 294 -10.22 -17.45 -10.90
C ALA A 294 -10.33 -18.97 -10.99
#